data_f092caf639a82447371a42e7be60cc6e
#
_entry.id   f092caf639a82447371a42e7be60cc6e
#
_cell.length_a   1.000
_cell.length_b   1.000
_cell.length_c   1.000
_cell.angle_alpha   90.00
_cell.angle_beta   90.00
_cell.angle_gamma   90.00
#
_symmetry.space_group_name_H-M   'P 1'
#
loop_
_entity.id
_entity.type
_entity.pdbx_description
1 polymer ?
#
loop_
_entity_poly.entity_id
_entity_poly.type
_entity_poly.pdbx_seq_one_letter_code
_entity_poly.pdbx_strand_id
1 'polypeptide(L)'
;MSLRTERVSSLIKEEVGMLFAREYRDPAFGLITVTEVRVSPDLRLAKIYVSIMGSPAKRDETLRMLEGRKGEIRSFIGARVRLKFTPTVQFYIDETLDRVEKIDQLIRQIHKDDPPNHGLDSE
;
A
#
# COMPACT_ATOMS: atom_id res chain seq x y z
N MET A 1 2.46 4.49 -20.40
CA MET A 1 3.38 3.45 -19.89
C MET A 1 3.49 2.31 -20.87
N SER A 2 4.65 1.68 -20.95
CA SER A 2 4.81 0.53 -21.81
C SER A 2 4.19 -0.71 -21.15
N LEU A 3 3.85 -1.68 -21.99
CA LEU A 3 3.36 -2.97 -21.51
C LEU A 3 4.38 -3.64 -20.59
N ARG A 4 5.66 -3.47 -20.89
CA ARG A 4 6.73 -4.04 -20.08
C ARG A 4 6.78 -3.47 -18.67
N THR A 5 6.65 -2.14 -18.51
CA THR A 5 6.64 -1.53 -17.19
C THR A 5 5.41 -1.94 -16.41
N GLU A 6 4.27 -2.12 -17.07
CA GLU A 6 3.07 -2.59 -16.42
C GLU A 6 3.21 -4.01 -15.90
N ARG A 7 3.83 -4.89 -16.70
CA ARG A 7 4.06 -6.27 -16.29
C ARG A 7 5.03 -6.34 -15.11
N VAL A 8 6.11 -5.59 -15.17
CA VAL A 8 7.09 -5.55 -14.09
C VAL A 8 6.44 -5.01 -12.81
N SER A 9 5.67 -3.94 -12.94
CA SER A 9 4.95 -3.37 -11.79
C SER A 9 4.02 -4.38 -11.16
N SER A 10 3.27 -5.13 -11.96
CA SER A 10 2.34 -6.16 -11.47
C SER A 10 3.08 -7.29 -10.77
N LEU A 11 4.20 -7.74 -11.32
CA LEU A 11 5.01 -8.79 -10.72
C LEU A 11 5.57 -8.34 -9.37
N ILE A 12 6.10 -7.14 -9.31
CA ILE A 12 6.65 -6.60 -8.05
C ILE A 12 5.53 -6.46 -7.01
N LYS A 13 4.38 -5.96 -7.43
CA LYS A 13 3.24 -5.82 -6.53
C LYS A 13 2.84 -7.16 -5.92
N GLU A 14 2.75 -8.18 -6.75
CA GLU A 14 2.37 -9.50 -6.31
C GLU A 14 3.40 -10.10 -5.34
N GLU A 15 4.67 -10.04 -5.71
CA GLU A 15 5.75 -10.62 -4.90
C GLU A 15 5.91 -9.90 -3.57
N VAL A 16 5.93 -8.58 -3.57
CA VAL A 16 6.07 -7.81 -2.34
C VAL A 16 4.84 -7.94 -1.47
N GLY A 17 3.66 -7.99 -2.07
CA GLY A 17 2.42 -8.23 -1.33
C GLY A 17 2.45 -9.56 -0.59
N MET A 18 2.92 -10.61 -1.25
CA MET A 18 3.06 -11.92 -0.63
C MET A 18 4.13 -11.92 0.47
N LEU A 19 5.22 -11.22 0.26
CA LEU A 19 6.27 -11.10 1.25
C LEU A 19 5.73 -10.46 2.53
N PHE A 20 5.00 -9.35 2.40
CA PHE A 20 4.43 -8.67 3.56
C PHE A 20 3.41 -9.54 4.28
N ALA A 21 2.59 -10.28 3.54
CA ALA A 21 1.59 -11.14 4.13
C ALA A 21 2.21 -12.30 4.91
N ARG A 22 3.37 -12.78 4.50
CA ARG A 22 4.02 -13.91 5.15
C ARG A 22 4.99 -13.53 6.26
N GLU A 23 5.78 -12.47 6.05
CA GLU A 23 6.92 -12.20 6.92
C GLU A 23 6.84 -10.86 7.67
N TYR A 24 5.91 -9.99 7.31
CA TYR A 24 5.81 -8.67 7.91
C TYR A 24 4.50 -8.54 8.70
N ARG A 25 4.29 -9.48 9.60
CA ARG A 25 3.04 -9.58 10.37
C ARG A 25 3.24 -9.35 11.87
N ASP A 26 4.33 -8.71 12.26
CA ASP A 26 4.61 -8.42 13.66
C ASP A 26 3.51 -7.49 14.22
N PRO A 27 2.84 -7.85 15.32
CA PRO A 27 1.82 -7.00 15.92
C PRO A 27 2.31 -5.62 16.36
N ALA A 28 3.62 -5.44 16.53
CA ALA A 28 4.18 -4.14 16.85
C ALA A 28 3.97 -3.14 15.74
N PHE A 29 3.75 -3.61 14.51
CA PHE A 29 3.54 -2.77 13.35
C PHE A 29 2.13 -2.90 12.81
N GLY A 30 1.71 -1.94 12.00
CA GLY A 30 0.41 -1.99 11.35
C GLY A 30 0.38 -3.04 10.24
N LEU A 31 -0.82 -3.44 9.86
CA LEU A 31 -1.02 -4.33 8.72
C LEU A 31 -0.69 -3.57 7.44
N ILE A 32 0.21 -4.13 6.64
CA ILE A 32 0.71 -3.49 5.42
C ILE A 32 0.05 -4.13 4.21
N THR A 33 -0.53 -3.30 3.35
CA THR A 33 -1.09 -3.74 2.08
C THR A 33 -0.42 -2.96 0.96
N VAL A 34 0.10 -3.65 -0.05
CA VAL A 34 0.62 -3.00 -1.24
C VAL A 34 -0.56 -2.65 -2.13
N THR A 35 -0.78 -1.36 -2.36
CA THR A 35 -1.92 -0.90 -3.16
C THR A 35 -1.56 -0.68 -4.61
N GLU A 36 -0.34 -0.24 -4.87
CA GLU A 36 0.10 0.03 -6.23
C GLU A 36 1.62 -0.01 -6.30
N VAL A 37 2.15 -0.40 -7.45
CA VAL A 37 3.58 -0.29 -7.75
C VAL A 37 3.70 0.41 -9.09
N ARG A 38 4.57 1.41 -9.15
CA ARG A 38 4.89 2.13 -10.38
C ARG A 38 6.38 2.03 -10.63
N VAL A 39 6.74 1.51 -11.78
CA VAL A 39 8.12 1.36 -12.19
C VAL A 39 8.45 2.41 -13.23
N SER A 40 9.61 3.03 -13.11
CA SER A 40 10.08 4.03 -14.07
C SER A 40 10.29 3.39 -15.47
N PRO A 41 10.23 4.19 -16.54
CA PRO A 41 10.40 3.64 -17.90
C PRO A 41 11.71 2.89 -18.10
N ASP A 42 12.78 3.29 -17.42
CA ASP A 42 14.08 2.62 -17.51
C ASP A 42 14.18 1.41 -16.57
N LEU A 43 13.11 1.10 -15.84
CA LEU A 43 13.04 -0.01 -14.90
C LEU A 43 14.04 0.08 -13.73
N ARG A 44 14.52 1.28 -13.43
CA ARG A 44 15.52 1.46 -12.36
C ARG A 44 14.93 1.91 -11.03
N LEU A 45 13.70 2.37 -11.03
CA LEU A 45 13.04 2.84 -9.81
C LEU A 45 11.67 2.19 -9.69
N ALA A 46 11.40 1.60 -8.55
CA ALA A 46 10.09 1.04 -8.21
C ALA A 46 9.51 1.84 -7.05
N LYS A 47 8.40 2.50 -7.29
CA LYS A 47 7.65 3.21 -6.26
C LYS A 47 6.56 2.28 -5.75
N ILE A 48 6.65 1.92 -4.50
CA ILE A 48 5.71 0.98 -3.87
C ILE A 48 4.79 1.76 -2.95
N TYR A 49 3.52 1.80 -3.30
CA TYR A 49 2.50 2.47 -2.51
C TYR A 49 1.88 1.46 -1.57
N VAL A 50 1.83 1.82 -0.29
CA VAL A 50 1.34 0.93 0.75
C VAL A 50 0.26 1.63 1.57
N SER A 51 -0.70 0.84 2.02
CA SER A 51 -1.68 1.24 3.02
C SER A 51 -1.29 0.54 4.31
N ILE A 52 -1.24 1.28 5.41
CA ILE A 52 -0.85 0.74 6.71
C ILE A 52 -1.98 1.01 7.69
N MET A 53 -2.57 -0.06 8.22
CA MET A 53 -3.62 0.06 9.23
C MET A 53 -3.03 0.32 10.59
N GLY A 54 -3.63 1.24 11.32
CA GLY A 54 -3.24 1.54 12.68
C GLY A 54 -3.29 3.02 12.98
N SER A 55 -2.90 3.37 14.20
CA SER A 55 -2.80 4.76 14.63
C SER A 55 -1.74 5.50 13.81
N PRO A 56 -1.77 6.84 13.77
CA PRO A 56 -0.72 7.58 13.08
C PRO A 56 0.68 7.24 13.55
N ALA A 57 0.86 7.03 14.86
CA ALA A 57 2.16 6.65 15.40
C ALA A 57 2.59 5.28 14.89
N LYS A 58 1.65 4.33 14.84
CA LYS A 58 1.93 2.98 14.36
C LYS A 58 2.26 2.99 12.86
N ARG A 59 1.57 3.83 12.10
CA ARG A 59 1.86 3.99 10.67
C ARG A 59 3.27 4.52 10.44
N ASP A 60 3.67 5.52 11.22
CA ASP A 60 5.00 6.11 11.11
C ASP A 60 6.08 5.09 11.46
N GLU A 61 5.88 4.32 12.52
CA GLU A 61 6.82 3.28 12.92
C GLU A 61 6.94 2.20 11.85
N THR A 62 5.81 1.81 11.27
CA THR A 62 5.79 0.80 10.23
C THR A 62 6.52 1.29 8.98
N LEU A 63 6.29 2.54 8.60
CA LEU A 63 6.99 3.11 7.45
C LEU A 63 8.49 3.19 7.70
N ARG A 64 8.91 3.55 8.90
CA ARG A 64 10.33 3.56 9.26
C ARG A 64 10.93 2.16 9.19
N MET A 65 10.19 1.17 9.62
CA MET A 65 10.63 -0.22 9.53
C MET A 65 10.84 -0.62 8.06
N LEU A 66 9.89 -0.28 7.18
CA LEU A 66 10.02 -0.56 5.76
C LEU A 66 11.22 0.16 5.16
N GLU A 67 11.42 1.41 5.52
CA GLU A 67 12.57 2.19 5.05
C GLU A 67 13.89 1.53 5.49
N GLY A 68 13.94 1.02 6.71
CA GLY A 68 15.12 0.32 7.21
C GLY A 68 15.35 -1.03 6.55
N ARG A 69 14.35 -1.61 5.91
CA ARG A 69 14.46 -2.91 5.24
C ARG A 69 14.45 -2.83 3.72
N LYS A 70 14.63 -1.66 3.17
CA LYS A 70 14.65 -1.46 1.72
C LYS A 70 15.63 -2.39 0.99
N GLY A 71 16.82 -2.54 1.54
CA GLY A 71 17.83 -3.39 0.92
C GLY A 71 17.40 -4.85 0.88
N GLU A 72 16.79 -5.31 1.95
CA GLU A 72 16.26 -6.67 2.06
C GLU A 72 15.13 -6.89 1.06
N ILE A 73 14.21 -5.95 0.98
CA ILE A 73 13.08 -6.02 0.05
C ILE A 73 13.58 -5.94 -1.40
N ARG A 74 14.55 -5.09 -1.66
CA ARG A 74 15.17 -4.98 -2.98
C ARG A 74 15.80 -6.30 -3.39
N SER A 75 16.53 -6.96 -2.48
CA SER A 75 17.13 -8.26 -2.73
C SER A 75 16.08 -9.32 -3.02
N PHE A 76 14.97 -9.29 -2.29
CA PHE A 76 13.86 -10.18 -2.52
C PHE A 76 13.29 -10.01 -3.93
N ILE A 77 13.08 -8.76 -4.34
CA ILE A 77 12.60 -8.47 -5.69
C ILE A 77 13.59 -8.97 -6.74
N GLY A 78 14.88 -8.72 -6.53
CA GLY A 78 15.91 -9.16 -7.46
C GLY A 78 15.96 -10.67 -7.63
N ALA A 79 15.63 -11.41 -6.59
CA ALA A 79 15.61 -12.88 -6.66
C ALA A 79 14.37 -13.40 -7.39
N ARG A 80 13.29 -12.65 -7.41
CA ARG A 80 12.00 -13.10 -7.95
C ARG A 80 11.65 -12.52 -9.30
N VAL A 81 12.09 -11.31 -9.57
CA VAL A 81 11.76 -10.62 -10.81
C VAL A 81 13.05 -10.44 -11.60
N ARG A 82 13.13 -11.11 -12.72
CA ARG A 82 14.36 -11.12 -13.53
C ARG A 82 14.44 -9.87 -14.38
N LEU A 83 15.30 -8.97 -13.97
CA LEU A 83 15.60 -7.74 -14.70
C LEU A 83 17.12 -7.61 -14.83
N LYS A 84 17.55 -6.82 -15.80
CA LYS A 84 18.97 -6.55 -15.98
C LYS A 84 19.57 -5.91 -14.73
N PHE A 85 18.83 -4.99 -14.13
CA PHE A 85 19.19 -4.36 -12.86
C PHE A 85 18.00 -4.42 -11.93
N THR A 86 18.27 -4.68 -10.65
CA THR A 86 17.22 -4.63 -9.64
C THR A 86 16.87 -3.17 -9.36
N PRO A 87 15.60 -2.77 -9.47
CA PRO A 87 15.25 -1.37 -9.25
C PRO A 87 15.46 -0.94 -7.81
N THR A 88 15.77 0.34 -7.65
CA THR A 88 15.76 0.97 -6.34
C THR A 88 14.32 1.07 -5.85
N VAL A 89 14.10 0.81 -4.57
CA VAL A 89 12.76 0.79 -3.98
C VAL A 89 12.52 2.07 -3.21
N GLN A 90 11.35 2.67 -3.41
CA GLN A 90 10.87 3.79 -2.60
C GLN A 90 9.46 3.48 -2.14
N PHE A 91 9.18 3.77 -0.87
CA PHE A 91 7.86 3.53 -0.28
C PHE A 91 7.10 4.83 -0.12
N TYR A 92 5.81 4.79 -0.42
CA TYR A 92 4.89 5.90 -0.25
C TYR A 92 3.61 5.39 0.41
N ILE A 93 3.07 6.20 1.30
CA ILE A 93 1.77 5.89 1.89
C ILE A 93 0.68 6.24 0.89
N ASP A 94 -0.18 5.28 0.62
CA ASP A 94 -1.36 5.50 -0.20
C ASP A 94 -2.52 5.84 0.72
N GLU A 95 -2.94 7.09 0.72
CA GLU A 95 -3.98 7.59 1.58
C GLU A 95 -5.38 7.45 1.00
N THR A 96 -5.50 6.86 -0.17
CA THR A 96 -6.78 6.74 -0.85
C THR A 96 -7.82 6.02 0.00
N LEU A 97 -7.44 4.91 0.62
CA LEU A 97 -8.34 4.15 1.48
C LEU A 97 -8.71 4.94 2.74
N ASP A 98 -7.76 5.67 3.31
CA ASP A 98 -8.02 6.50 4.48
C ASP A 98 -9.03 7.60 4.15
N ARG A 99 -8.92 8.20 2.98
CA ARG A 99 -9.86 9.24 2.55
C ARG A 99 -11.25 8.67 2.37
N VAL A 100 -11.35 7.51 1.77
CA VAL A 100 -12.63 6.84 1.58
C VAL A 100 -13.26 6.52 2.94
N GLU A 101 -12.48 6.02 3.87
CA GLU A 101 -12.95 5.74 5.23
C GLU A 101 -13.45 7.00 5.93
N LYS A 102 -12.72 8.09 5.84
CA LYS A 102 -13.12 9.36 6.44
C LYS A 102 -14.42 9.88 5.86
N ILE A 103 -14.55 9.81 4.56
CA ILE A 103 -15.78 10.21 3.88
C ILE A 103 -16.94 9.35 4.34
N ASP A 104 -16.74 8.06 4.43
CA ASP A 104 -17.74 7.12 4.88
C ASP A 104 -18.18 7.41 6.31
N GLN A 105 -17.24 7.69 7.20
CA GLN A 105 -17.52 8.07 8.57
C GLN A 105 -18.32 9.38 8.65
N LEU A 106 -17.98 10.34 7.86
CA LEU A 106 -18.70 11.61 7.79
C LEU A 106 -20.13 11.41 7.32
N ILE A 107 -20.32 10.57 6.32
CA ILE A 107 -21.64 10.24 5.81
C ILE A 107 -22.46 9.55 6.89
N ARG A 108 -21.88 8.61 7.61
CA ARG A 108 -22.56 7.93 8.72
C ARG A 108 -22.97 8.90 9.81
N GLN A 109 -22.11 9.85 10.14
CA GLN A 109 -22.39 10.85 11.14
C GLN A 109 -23.54 11.75 10.71
N ILE A 110 -23.58 12.15 9.46
CA ILE A 110 -24.68 12.93 8.91
C ILE A 110 -25.99 12.15 9.01
N HIS A 111 -25.97 10.88 8.66
CA HIS A 111 -27.16 10.03 8.74
C HIS A 111 -27.64 9.87 10.18
N LYS A 112 -26.74 9.86 11.13
CA LYS A 112 -27.08 9.77 12.55
C LYS A 112 -27.86 10.98 13.03
N ASP A 113 -27.58 12.14 12.47
CA ASP A 113 -28.23 13.39 12.83
C ASP A 113 -29.52 13.64 12.06
N ASP A 114 -29.84 12.76 11.11
CA ASP A 114 -31.04 12.90 10.30
C ASP A 114 -32.29 12.49 11.07
N PRO A 115 -33.46 13.04 10.69
CA PRO A 115 -34.73 12.63 11.32
C PRO A 115 -34.99 11.14 11.14
N PRO A 116 -35.74 10.53 12.08
CA PRO A 116 -35.97 9.08 12.06
C PRO A 116 -36.62 8.55 10.80
N ASN A 117 -37.44 9.34 10.14
CA ASN A 117 -38.10 8.89 8.92
C ASN A 117 -37.18 8.88 7.71
N HIS A 118 -35.96 9.20 7.93
CA HIS A 118 -34.97 9.27 6.87
C HIS A 118 -34.66 7.90 6.25
N GLY A 119 -35.13 6.86 6.87
CA GLY A 119 -34.95 5.52 6.35
C GLY A 119 -35.46 5.33 4.93
N LEU A 120 -36.26 6.22 4.47
CA LEU A 120 -36.69 6.19 3.10
C LEU A 120 -35.53 6.22 2.11
N ASP A 121 -34.48 6.88 2.51
CA ASP A 121 -33.33 7.05 1.62
C ASP A 121 -32.49 5.81 1.54
N SER A 122 -32.73 4.85 2.37
CA SER A 122 -32.00 3.61 2.35
C SER A 122 -32.40 2.71 1.18
N GLU A 123 -33.40 3.11 0.47
CA GLU A 123 -33.90 2.30 -0.64
C GLU A 123 -33.06 2.37 -1.90
#